data_b3f208fac570d7f506c8dd9615b10ae3
#
_entry.id   b3f208fac570d7f506c8dd9615b10ae3
#
_cell.length_a   1.000
_cell.length_b   1.000
_cell.length_c   1.000
_cell.angle_alpha   90.00
_cell.angle_beta   90.00
_cell.angle_gamma   90.00
#
_symmetry.space_group_name_H-M   'P 1'
#
loop_
_entity.id
_entity.type
_entity.pdbx_description
1 polymer ?
#
loop_
_entity_poly.entity_id
_entity_poly.type
_entity_poly.pdbx_seq_one_letter_code
_entity_poly.pdbx_strand_id
1 'polypeptide(L)'
;LLDDITKNLVRPETFDKIRQLKDLSKTQNYRELNQIVEQLTNEEMTVISRYFAILPLLINISEDVDLAYEINHLNNVDGEYLGKLSSTIKEVAKNEDAQEILENLNIVPVLTAHPTQVQRKTMLDLTNHIHALLRQHRDVKAGLMNENKWYNNLRCNIEIMMQTDMIRDKKLKVTNEITNVMEYYNSSFLQAVPNLMLEYKRLAKEHGLELEQPRPITMGMWIGGDRDGNPFVTAETLKRSATIQSEVILNYYIEKISKLYRHFSLSTSLSKTSEAVAEMAALSSDTSVFREKEPYRRAFHYIQSKLIQTLVNLKEWTMVGETREDRYAVERLLGANAHQQGPVSDYIGNRISGALKKISEKEAPAYASAKEFKEDLEKIKDSLLENKSEYLISGEFAELLEAIDV
;
A
#
# COMPACT_ATOMS: atom_id res chain seq x y z
N LEU A 1 -24.81 11.74 -10.48
CA LEU A 1 -23.67 11.59 -11.41
C LEU A 1 -23.73 10.25 -12.16
N LEU A 2 -23.85 9.08 -11.46
CA LEU A 2 -23.98 7.78 -12.12
C LEU A 2 -25.21 7.74 -13.05
N ASP A 3 -26.35 8.22 -12.59
CA ASP A 3 -27.59 8.31 -13.40
C ASP A 3 -27.37 9.16 -14.67
N ASP A 4 -26.69 10.31 -14.57
CA ASP A 4 -26.43 11.18 -15.72
C ASP A 4 -25.49 10.54 -16.73
N ILE A 5 -24.45 9.83 -16.24
CA ILE A 5 -23.52 9.08 -17.08
C ILE A 5 -24.29 7.96 -17.80
N THR A 6 -25.04 7.16 -17.04
CA THR A 6 -25.79 6.04 -17.61
C THR A 6 -26.81 6.48 -18.64
N LYS A 7 -27.54 7.57 -18.37
CA LYS A 7 -28.51 8.15 -19.33
C LYS A 7 -27.86 8.51 -20.67
N ASN A 8 -26.60 8.92 -20.67
CA ASN A 8 -25.89 9.27 -21.90
C ASN A 8 -25.30 8.05 -22.64
N LEU A 9 -25.09 6.94 -21.93
CA LEU A 9 -24.47 5.74 -22.48
C LEU A 9 -25.46 4.71 -23.01
N VAL A 10 -26.73 4.77 -22.58
CA VAL A 10 -27.74 3.75 -22.91
C VAL A 10 -28.93 4.35 -23.65
N ARG A 11 -29.77 3.47 -24.25
CA ARG A 11 -31.03 3.89 -24.85
C ARG A 11 -31.99 4.43 -23.79
N PRO A 12 -32.83 5.42 -24.10
CA PRO A 12 -33.80 5.98 -23.15
C PRO A 12 -34.68 4.93 -22.47
N GLU A 13 -35.16 3.93 -23.24
CA GLU A 13 -36.00 2.85 -22.73
C GLU A 13 -35.27 1.98 -21.69
N THR A 14 -33.99 1.72 -21.91
CA THR A 14 -33.14 0.96 -20.94
C THR A 14 -32.92 1.77 -19.67
N PHE A 15 -32.71 3.07 -19.79
CA PHE A 15 -32.58 3.94 -18.62
C PHE A 15 -33.88 4.04 -17.81
N ASP A 16 -35.05 4.10 -18.48
CA ASP A 16 -36.34 4.09 -17.79
C ASP A 16 -36.57 2.77 -17.04
N LYS A 17 -36.17 1.64 -17.60
CA LYS A 17 -36.17 0.34 -16.87
C LYS A 17 -35.28 0.35 -15.63
N ILE A 18 -34.08 0.95 -15.69
CA ILE A 18 -33.21 1.12 -14.51
C ILE A 18 -33.94 1.90 -13.41
N ARG A 19 -34.59 3.00 -13.77
CA ARG A 19 -35.35 3.82 -12.81
C ARG A 19 -36.51 3.04 -12.18
N GLN A 20 -37.30 2.33 -13.01
CA GLN A 20 -38.41 1.49 -12.53
C GLN A 20 -37.92 0.41 -11.57
N LEU A 21 -36.84 -0.32 -11.91
CA LEU A 21 -36.28 -1.36 -11.05
C LEU A 21 -35.77 -0.79 -9.72
N LYS A 22 -35.15 0.40 -9.75
CA LYS A 22 -34.69 1.12 -8.55
C LYS A 22 -35.87 1.50 -7.63
N ASP A 23 -36.96 1.99 -8.19
CA ASP A 23 -38.14 2.39 -7.42
C ASP A 23 -38.91 1.17 -6.88
N LEU A 24 -39.06 0.12 -7.67
CA LEU A 24 -39.68 -1.15 -7.25
C LEU A 24 -38.85 -1.86 -6.15
N SER A 25 -37.53 -1.78 -6.23
CA SER A 25 -36.63 -2.30 -5.17
C SER A 25 -36.84 -1.56 -3.85
N LYS A 26 -36.96 -0.22 -3.87
CA LYS A 26 -37.26 0.57 -2.67
C LYS A 26 -38.59 0.27 -2.03
N THR A 27 -39.62 0.03 -2.85
CA THR A 27 -40.98 -0.32 -2.39
C THR A 27 -41.16 -1.81 -2.12
N GLN A 28 -40.10 -2.63 -2.29
CA GLN A 28 -40.12 -4.09 -2.12
C GLN A 28 -41.18 -4.82 -2.98
N ASN A 29 -41.54 -4.23 -4.10
CA ASN A 29 -42.50 -4.85 -5.05
C ASN A 29 -41.79 -5.85 -5.98
N TYR A 30 -41.33 -6.96 -5.38
CA TYR A 30 -40.58 -8.00 -6.10
C TYR A 30 -41.34 -8.70 -7.21
N ARG A 31 -42.67 -8.73 -7.16
CA ARG A 31 -43.48 -9.35 -8.21
C ARG A 31 -43.39 -8.60 -9.53
N GLU A 32 -43.55 -7.29 -9.49
CA GLU A 32 -43.43 -6.43 -10.68
C GLU A 32 -42.01 -6.33 -11.16
N LEU A 33 -41.04 -6.25 -10.19
CA LEU A 33 -39.62 -6.25 -10.50
C LEU A 33 -39.22 -7.49 -11.31
N ASN A 34 -39.66 -8.70 -10.89
CA ASN A 34 -39.36 -9.93 -11.61
C ASN A 34 -39.97 -9.94 -13.02
N GLN A 35 -41.18 -9.41 -13.18
CA GLN A 35 -41.81 -9.31 -14.50
C GLN A 35 -41.01 -8.45 -15.48
N ILE A 36 -40.41 -7.35 -14.99
CA ILE A 36 -39.55 -6.50 -15.82
C ILE A 36 -38.25 -7.24 -16.16
N VAL A 37 -37.63 -7.89 -15.16
CA VAL A 37 -36.37 -8.63 -15.37
C VAL A 37 -36.55 -9.78 -16.39
N GLU A 38 -37.64 -10.51 -16.35
CA GLU A 38 -37.93 -11.60 -17.31
C GLU A 38 -38.09 -11.11 -18.77
N GLN A 39 -38.39 -9.84 -18.96
CA GLN A 39 -38.57 -9.23 -20.28
C GLN A 39 -37.31 -8.51 -20.82
N LEU A 40 -36.20 -8.50 -20.06
CA LEU A 40 -34.98 -7.86 -20.49
C LEU A 40 -34.27 -8.64 -21.59
N THR A 41 -33.80 -7.92 -22.60
CA THR A 41 -32.84 -8.47 -23.55
C THR A 41 -31.47 -8.70 -22.91
N ASN A 42 -30.64 -9.54 -23.52
CA ASN A 42 -29.26 -9.77 -23.00
C ASN A 42 -28.43 -8.48 -22.92
N GLU A 43 -28.61 -7.57 -23.88
CA GLU A 43 -27.92 -6.25 -23.85
C GLU A 43 -28.40 -5.41 -22.67
N GLU A 44 -29.71 -5.30 -22.47
CA GLU A 44 -30.31 -4.57 -21.34
C GLU A 44 -29.87 -5.17 -20.00
N MET A 45 -29.92 -6.51 -19.88
CA MET A 45 -29.51 -7.21 -18.66
C MET A 45 -28.05 -6.92 -18.34
N THR A 46 -27.17 -6.89 -19.32
CA THR A 46 -25.74 -6.56 -19.13
C THR A 46 -25.57 -5.15 -18.57
N VAL A 47 -26.23 -4.16 -19.14
CA VAL A 47 -26.10 -2.76 -18.71
C VAL A 47 -26.76 -2.54 -17.36
N ILE A 48 -27.96 -3.09 -17.14
CA ILE A 48 -28.72 -2.95 -15.90
C ILE A 48 -27.97 -3.62 -14.74
N SER A 49 -27.47 -4.85 -14.93
CA SER A 49 -26.67 -5.54 -13.92
C SER A 49 -25.40 -4.76 -13.57
N ARG A 50 -24.75 -4.16 -14.56
CA ARG A 50 -23.57 -3.31 -14.37
C ARG A 50 -23.91 -2.06 -13.55
N TYR A 51 -25.00 -1.38 -13.87
CA TYR A 51 -25.44 -0.21 -13.11
C TYR A 51 -25.65 -0.56 -11.63
N PHE A 52 -26.37 -1.66 -11.35
CA PHE A 52 -26.65 -2.10 -9.98
C PHE A 52 -25.44 -2.72 -9.27
N ALA A 53 -24.39 -3.12 -9.98
CA ALA A 53 -23.12 -3.52 -9.37
C ALA A 53 -22.25 -2.32 -9.01
N ILE A 54 -22.26 -1.26 -9.83
CA ILE A 54 -21.43 -0.06 -9.61
C ILE A 54 -22.07 0.88 -8.60
N LEU A 55 -23.39 0.98 -8.56
CA LEU A 55 -24.09 1.88 -7.62
C LEU A 55 -23.70 1.64 -6.15
N PRO A 56 -23.81 0.42 -5.58
CA PRO A 56 -23.40 0.17 -4.21
C PRO A 56 -21.89 0.35 -4.01
N LEU A 57 -21.07 0.04 -5.01
CA LEU A 57 -19.62 0.28 -4.93
C LEU A 57 -19.31 1.77 -4.73
N LEU A 58 -19.95 2.65 -5.50
CA LEU A 58 -19.78 4.10 -5.35
C LEU A 58 -20.35 4.64 -4.03
N ILE A 59 -21.47 4.06 -3.55
CA ILE A 59 -22.04 4.39 -2.24
C ILE A 59 -21.03 4.02 -1.15
N ASN A 60 -20.51 2.80 -1.15
CA ASN A 60 -19.53 2.34 -0.17
C ASN A 60 -18.28 3.22 -0.16
N ILE A 61 -17.73 3.58 -1.33
CA ILE A 61 -16.57 4.49 -1.41
C ILE A 61 -16.90 5.85 -0.76
N SER A 62 -18.12 6.37 -0.97
CA SER A 62 -18.53 7.65 -0.39
C SER A 62 -18.68 7.53 1.13
N GLU A 63 -19.28 6.46 1.63
CA GLU A 63 -19.43 6.18 3.06
C GLU A 63 -18.08 6.00 3.74
N ASP A 64 -17.14 5.29 3.11
CA ASP A 64 -15.77 5.11 3.62
C ASP A 64 -15.04 6.46 3.76
N VAL A 65 -15.21 7.35 2.78
CA VAL A 65 -14.62 8.70 2.84
C VAL A 65 -15.26 9.53 3.96
N ASP A 66 -16.57 9.51 4.08
CA ASP A 66 -17.29 10.25 5.13
C ASP A 66 -16.94 9.71 6.52
N LEU A 67 -16.91 8.39 6.70
CA LEU A 67 -16.51 7.74 7.95
C LEU A 67 -15.07 8.11 8.35
N ALA A 68 -14.13 8.10 7.40
CA ALA A 68 -12.75 8.49 7.65
C ALA A 68 -12.65 9.96 8.12
N TYR A 69 -13.51 10.83 7.62
CA TYR A 69 -13.59 12.23 8.08
C TYR A 69 -14.20 12.36 9.47
N GLU A 70 -15.28 11.64 9.76
CA GLU A 70 -15.90 11.63 11.08
C GLU A 70 -14.94 11.14 12.15
N ILE A 71 -14.24 10.02 11.90
CA ILE A 71 -13.24 9.48 12.81
C ILE A 71 -12.13 10.51 13.07
N ASN A 72 -11.58 11.13 12.02
CA ASN A 72 -10.54 12.14 12.17
C ASN A 72 -11.03 13.39 12.90
N HIS A 73 -12.30 13.80 12.69
CA HIS A 73 -12.88 14.93 13.37
C HIS A 73 -13.05 14.65 14.87
N LEU A 74 -13.59 13.49 15.22
CA LEU A 74 -13.76 13.06 16.61
C LEU A 74 -12.40 12.93 17.34
N ASN A 75 -11.39 12.36 16.69
CA ASN A 75 -10.03 12.30 17.24
C ASN A 75 -9.44 13.69 17.57
N ASN A 76 -9.75 14.69 16.73
CA ASN A 76 -9.23 16.05 16.93
C ASN A 76 -10.02 16.87 17.98
N VAL A 77 -11.30 16.56 18.22
CA VAL A 77 -12.16 17.33 19.13
C VAL A 77 -12.12 16.78 20.56
N ASP A 78 -12.15 15.46 20.71
CA ASP A 78 -12.31 14.83 22.04
C ASP A 78 -11.04 14.15 22.55
N GLY A 79 -9.99 14.00 21.74
CA GLY A 79 -8.72 13.36 22.14
C GLY A 79 -8.82 11.87 22.52
N GLU A 80 -10.04 11.33 22.59
CA GLU A 80 -10.31 9.96 23.04
C GLU A 80 -10.72 8.99 21.92
N TYR A 81 -10.93 9.48 20.69
CA TYR A 81 -11.44 8.64 19.59
C TYR A 81 -10.35 8.14 18.64
N LEU A 82 -9.35 7.45 19.17
CA LEU A 82 -8.52 6.55 18.35
C LEU A 82 -9.22 5.18 18.20
N GLY A 83 -10.54 5.22 17.96
CA GLY A 83 -11.36 4.04 17.89
C GLY A 83 -11.29 3.19 19.16
N LYS A 84 -11.56 1.92 19.01
CA LYS A 84 -11.52 0.94 20.11
C LYS A 84 -10.10 0.66 20.63
N LEU A 85 -9.03 0.97 19.87
CA LEU A 85 -7.65 0.67 20.26
C LEU A 85 -7.24 1.47 21.51
N SER A 86 -7.43 2.78 21.51
CA SER A 86 -7.10 3.65 22.66
C SER A 86 -7.86 3.23 23.91
N SER A 87 -9.19 3.06 23.80
CA SER A 87 -10.01 2.64 24.93
C SER A 87 -9.65 1.24 25.43
N THR A 88 -9.29 0.32 24.53
CA THR A 88 -8.87 -1.04 24.89
C THR A 88 -7.52 -1.03 25.61
N ILE A 89 -6.52 -0.30 25.11
CA ILE A 89 -5.22 -0.18 25.79
C ILE A 89 -5.37 0.48 27.15
N LYS A 90 -6.18 1.54 27.27
CA LYS A 90 -6.52 2.19 28.56
C LYS A 90 -7.14 1.21 29.55
N GLU A 91 -8.00 0.30 29.09
CA GLU A 91 -8.61 -0.71 29.94
C GLU A 91 -7.61 -1.79 30.34
N VAL A 92 -6.81 -2.31 29.39
CA VAL A 92 -5.76 -3.29 29.65
C VAL A 92 -4.71 -2.74 30.62
N ALA A 93 -4.33 -1.48 30.49
CA ALA A 93 -3.34 -0.81 31.34
C ALA A 93 -3.73 -0.75 32.84
N LYS A 94 -4.97 -1.05 33.20
CA LYS A 94 -5.39 -1.17 34.60
C LYS A 94 -5.02 -2.52 35.25
N ASN A 95 -4.60 -3.50 34.46
CA ASN A 95 -4.20 -4.82 34.97
C ASN A 95 -2.75 -4.81 35.40
N GLU A 96 -2.41 -5.61 36.41
CA GLU A 96 -1.04 -5.77 36.91
C GLU A 96 -0.11 -6.36 35.82
N ASP A 97 -0.64 -7.23 34.96
CA ASP A 97 0.08 -7.91 33.88
C ASP A 97 -0.01 -7.17 32.54
N ALA A 98 -0.43 -5.90 32.53
CA ALA A 98 -0.70 -5.12 31.31
C ALA A 98 0.49 -5.09 30.33
N GLN A 99 1.71 -4.93 30.85
CA GLN A 99 2.91 -4.89 30.02
C GLN A 99 3.16 -6.22 29.34
N GLU A 100 3.06 -7.33 30.07
CA GLU A 100 3.23 -8.68 29.54
C GLU A 100 2.15 -9.01 28.49
N ILE A 101 0.90 -8.63 28.74
CA ILE A 101 -0.22 -8.83 27.80
C ILE A 101 0.04 -8.08 26.51
N LEU A 102 0.42 -6.80 26.57
CA LEU A 102 0.63 -5.98 25.38
C LEU A 102 1.92 -6.34 24.63
N GLU A 103 2.96 -6.78 25.32
CA GLU A 103 4.21 -7.23 24.71
C GLU A 103 4.03 -8.54 23.92
N ASN A 104 3.20 -9.47 24.45
CA ASN A 104 3.00 -10.79 23.88
C ASN A 104 1.77 -10.90 22.96
N LEU A 105 0.98 -9.81 22.80
CA LEU A 105 -0.15 -9.82 21.87
C LEU A 105 0.36 -10.06 20.44
N ASN A 106 -0.20 -11.07 19.77
CA ASN A 106 0.06 -11.33 18.36
C ASN A 106 -1.22 -11.81 17.66
N ILE A 107 -1.71 -11.01 16.72
CA ILE A 107 -2.83 -11.32 15.84
C ILE A 107 -2.27 -11.57 14.46
N VAL A 108 -2.55 -12.74 13.88
CA VAL A 108 -2.06 -13.14 12.56
C VAL A 108 -3.22 -13.17 11.56
N PRO A 109 -3.54 -12.04 10.89
CA PRO A 109 -4.49 -12.06 9.78
C PRO A 109 -3.86 -12.79 8.60
N VAL A 110 -4.50 -13.89 8.17
CA VAL A 110 -4.01 -14.72 7.08
C VAL A 110 -4.75 -14.41 5.80
N LEU A 111 -4.02 -13.96 4.78
CA LEU A 111 -4.58 -13.67 3.47
C LEU A 111 -4.80 -14.97 2.67
N THR A 112 -6.05 -15.18 2.24
CA THR A 112 -6.47 -16.37 1.48
C THR A 112 -7.02 -15.95 0.11
N ALA A 113 -6.87 -16.83 -0.90
CA ALA A 113 -7.52 -16.64 -2.19
C ALA A 113 -9.01 -16.99 -2.06
N HIS A 114 -9.89 -16.02 -2.35
CA HIS A 114 -11.32 -16.26 -2.37
C HIS A 114 -11.81 -16.43 -3.81
N PRO A 115 -12.56 -17.51 -4.15
CA PRO A 115 -12.99 -17.79 -5.51
C PRO A 115 -13.85 -16.69 -6.15
N THR A 116 -14.54 -15.88 -5.32
CA THR A 116 -15.38 -14.77 -5.77
C THR A 116 -14.61 -13.47 -5.97
N GLN A 117 -13.34 -13.38 -5.57
CA GLN A 117 -12.51 -12.20 -5.72
C GLN A 117 -11.92 -12.12 -7.14
N VAL A 118 -12.80 -11.99 -8.13
CA VAL A 118 -12.45 -11.99 -9.56
C VAL A 118 -12.31 -10.57 -10.13
N GLN A 119 -12.21 -9.55 -9.28
CA GLN A 119 -12.11 -8.17 -9.74
C GLN A 119 -10.86 -7.97 -10.59
N ARG A 120 -11.03 -7.26 -11.71
CA ARG A 120 -9.88 -6.83 -12.50
C ARG A 120 -9.09 -5.75 -11.73
N LYS A 121 -7.77 -5.77 -11.84
CA LYS A 121 -6.91 -4.71 -11.29
C LYS A 121 -7.38 -3.32 -11.73
N THR A 122 -7.79 -3.16 -12.98
CA THR A 122 -8.34 -1.90 -13.50
C THR A 122 -9.53 -1.40 -12.69
N MET A 123 -10.42 -2.29 -12.22
CA MET A 123 -11.55 -1.90 -11.38
C MET A 123 -11.08 -1.43 -10.00
N LEU A 124 -10.09 -2.10 -9.41
CA LEU A 124 -9.49 -1.69 -8.15
C LEU A 124 -8.78 -0.32 -8.27
N ASP A 125 -8.01 -0.12 -9.35
CA ASP A 125 -7.34 1.16 -9.61
C ASP A 125 -8.35 2.30 -9.78
N LEU A 126 -9.45 2.08 -10.52
CA LEU A 126 -10.54 3.06 -10.66
C LEU A 126 -11.22 3.36 -9.33
N THR A 127 -11.47 2.34 -8.50
CA THR A 127 -12.03 2.50 -7.14
C THR A 127 -11.11 3.39 -6.29
N ASN A 128 -9.80 3.12 -6.29
CA ASN A 128 -8.82 3.91 -5.55
C ASN A 128 -8.74 5.36 -6.06
N HIS A 129 -8.80 5.58 -7.38
CA HIS A 129 -8.82 6.92 -7.96
C HIS A 129 -10.08 7.70 -7.57
N ILE A 130 -11.26 7.06 -7.62
CA ILE A 130 -12.52 7.68 -7.21
C ILE A 130 -12.49 8.03 -5.72
N HIS A 131 -11.99 7.11 -4.87
CA HIS A 131 -11.81 7.36 -3.44
C HIS A 131 -10.90 8.58 -3.20
N ALA A 132 -9.75 8.65 -3.88
CA ALA A 132 -8.84 9.79 -3.77
C ALA A 132 -9.49 11.12 -4.21
N LEU A 133 -10.26 11.10 -5.31
CA LEU A 133 -11.00 12.27 -5.78
C LEU A 133 -12.09 12.71 -4.79
N LEU A 134 -12.82 11.77 -4.18
CA LEU A 134 -13.83 12.12 -3.18
C LEU A 134 -13.18 12.74 -1.92
N ARG A 135 -12.02 12.26 -1.48
CA ARG A 135 -11.26 12.90 -0.40
C ARG A 135 -10.87 14.35 -0.72
N GLN A 136 -10.54 14.67 -1.97
CA GLN A 136 -10.20 16.03 -2.43
C GLN A 136 -11.41 16.99 -2.48
N HIS A 137 -12.64 16.50 -2.31
CA HIS A 137 -13.84 17.34 -2.38
C HIS A 137 -13.85 18.51 -1.37
N ARG A 138 -13.20 18.34 -0.22
CA ARG A 138 -13.05 19.43 0.77
C ARG A 138 -12.16 20.56 0.26
N ASP A 139 -11.07 20.23 -0.45
CA ASP A 139 -10.19 21.23 -1.05
C ASP A 139 -10.93 22.00 -2.17
N VAL A 140 -11.81 21.32 -2.90
CA VAL A 140 -12.72 21.96 -3.86
C VAL A 140 -13.65 22.94 -3.15
N LYS A 141 -14.32 22.51 -2.07
CA LYS A 141 -15.22 23.38 -1.28
C LYS A 141 -14.49 24.56 -0.63
N ALA A 142 -13.22 24.39 -0.28
CA ALA A 142 -12.36 25.44 0.25
C ALA A 142 -11.79 26.38 -0.83
N GLY A 143 -12.10 26.14 -2.12
CA GLY A 143 -11.57 26.94 -3.23
C GLY A 143 -10.09 26.69 -3.55
N LEU A 144 -9.47 25.66 -2.97
CA LEU A 144 -8.07 25.31 -3.18
C LEU A 144 -7.85 24.50 -4.47
N MET A 145 -8.92 23.93 -5.02
CA MET A 145 -8.92 23.14 -6.24
C MET A 145 -10.04 23.57 -7.17
N ASN A 146 -9.77 23.52 -8.48
CA ASN A 146 -10.76 23.85 -9.49
C ASN A 146 -11.88 22.80 -9.57
N GLU A 147 -13.11 23.20 -9.25
CA GLU A 147 -14.29 22.35 -9.19
C GLU A 147 -14.59 21.63 -10.52
N ASN A 148 -14.53 22.36 -11.64
CA ASN A 148 -14.81 21.78 -12.96
C ASN A 148 -13.79 20.69 -13.33
N LYS A 149 -12.51 20.93 -13.03
CA LYS A 149 -11.45 19.92 -13.26
C LYS A 149 -11.67 18.67 -12.40
N TRP A 150 -11.98 18.87 -11.13
CA TRP A 150 -12.28 17.78 -10.21
C TRP A 150 -13.50 16.98 -10.66
N TYR A 151 -14.61 17.65 -10.96
CA TYR A 151 -15.85 17.01 -11.42
C TYR A 151 -15.63 16.21 -12.72
N ASN A 152 -14.93 16.78 -13.69
CA ASN A 152 -14.63 16.10 -14.95
C ASN A 152 -13.76 14.86 -14.74
N ASN A 153 -12.78 14.91 -13.83
CA ASN A 153 -11.97 13.75 -13.49
C ASN A 153 -12.81 12.65 -12.81
N LEU A 154 -13.65 13.02 -11.86
CA LEU A 154 -14.55 12.06 -11.20
C LEU A 154 -15.51 11.42 -12.21
N ARG A 155 -16.14 12.23 -13.05
CA ARG A 155 -17.03 11.75 -14.11
C ARG A 155 -16.31 10.78 -15.06
N CYS A 156 -15.12 11.15 -15.53
CA CYS A 156 -14.30 10.32 -16.42
C CYS A 156 -14.00 8.95 -15.82
N ASN A 157 -13.59 8.88 -14.55
CA ASN A 157 -13.30 7.61 -13.89
C ASN A 157 -14.54 6.72 -13.74
N ILE A 158 -15.70 7.30 -13.39
CA ILE A 158 -16.97 6.56 -13.30
C ILE A 158 -17.42 6.10 -14.70
N GLU A 159 -17.27 6.92 -15.74
CA GLU A 159 -17.60 6.56 -17.11
C GLU A 159 -16.72 5.42 -17.64
N ILE A 160 -15.41 5.45 -17.35
CA ILE A 160 -14.49 4.33 -17.65
C ILE A 160 -14.94 3.06 -16.89
N MET A 161 -15.29 3.20 -15.62
CA MET A 161 -15.77 2.08 -14.79
C MET A 161 -17.04 1.46 -15.39
N MET A 162 -17.97 2.28 -15.88
CA MET A 162 -19.19 1.82 -16.54
C MET A 162 -18.92 1.07 -17.86
N GLN A 163 -17.81 1.33 -18.53
CA GLN A 163 -17.47 0.72 -19.83
C GLN A 163 -16.34 -0.32 -19.73
N THR A 164 -15.81 -0.58 -18.53
CA THR A 164 -14.76 -1.60 -18.30
C THR A 164 -15.41 -2.94 -17.94
N ASP A 165 -14.95 -4.04 -18.50
CA ASP A 165 -15.41 -5.36 -18.09
C ASP A 165 -15.05 -5.64 -16.63
N MET A 166 -16.05 -5.99 -15.83
CA MET A 166 -15.89 -6.30 -14.40
C MET A 166 -15.30 -7.69 -14.16
N ILE A 167 -15.65 -8.64 -15.03
CA ILE A 167 -15.28 -10.05 -14.91
C ILE A 167 -14.23 -10.38 -15.97
N ARG A 168 -13.32 -11.30 -15.63
CA ARG A 168 -12.35 -11.84 -16.58
C ARG A 168 -12.91 -13.09 -17.24
N ASP A 169 -12.77 -13.18 -18.56
CA ASP A 169 -13.18 -14.37 -19.32
C ASP A 169 -12.27 -15.59 -19.10
N LYS A 170 -11.06 -15.35 -18.59
CA LYS A 170 -10.07 -16.40 -18.35
C LYS A 170 -9.88 -16.66 -16.86
N LYS A 171 -9.89 -17.94 -16.48
CA LYS A 171 -9.57 -18.36 -15.10
C LYS A 171 -8.18 -17.85 -14.69
N LEU A 172 -8.07 -17.30 -13.48
CA LEU A 172 -6.80 -16.85 -12.94
C LEU A 172 -5.88 -18.05 -12.68
N LYS A 173 -4.60 -17.85 -12.98
CA LYS A 173 -3.53 -18.74 -12.51
C LYS A 173 -3.14 -18.33 -11.08
N VAL A 174 -2.63 -19.27 -10.28
CA VAL A 174 -2.15 -19.00 -8.90
C VAL A 174 -1.13 -17.85 -8.87
N THR A 175 -0.28 -17.72 -9.88
CA THR A 175 0.66 -16.59 -10.02
C THR A 175 -0.04 -15.23 -10.12
N ASN A 176 -1.21 -15.15 -10.76
CA ASN A 176 -1.98 -13.93 -10.83
C ASN A 176 -2.63 -13.59 -9.49
N GLU A 177 -3.03 -14.61 -8.71
CA GLU A 177 -3.59 -14.44 -7.36
C GLU A 177 -2.53 -13.87 -6.41
N ILE A 178 -1.30 -14.43 -6.45
CA ILE A 178 -0.15 -13.92 -5.69
C ILE A 178 0.10 -12.44 -6.03
N THR A 179 0.18 -12.11 -7.32
CA THR A 179 0.41 -10.73 -7.77
C THR A 179 -0.71 -9.78 -7.31
N ASN A 180 -1.96 -10.20 -7.41
CA ASN A 180 -3.09 -9.36 -7.01
C ASN A 180 -3.07 -9.06 -5.50
N VAL A 181 -2.70 -10.04 -4.68
CA VAL A 181 -2.61 -9.83 -3.22
C VAL A 181 -1.48 -8.88 -2.84
N MET A 182 -0.36 -8.90 -3.57
CA MET A 182 0.73 -7.97 -3.33
C MET A 182 0.33 -6.50 -3.59
N GLU A 183 -0.69 -6.24 -4.39
CA GLU A 183 -1.22 -4.88 -4.56
C GLU A 183 -1.83 -4.33 -3.26
N TYR A 184 -2.43 -5.18 -2.41
CA TYR A 184 -2.92 -4.72 -1.10
C TYR A 184 -1.76 -4.37 -0.16
N TYR A 185 -0.63 -5.07 -0.26
CA TYR A 185 0.56 -4.67 0.49
C TYR A 185 1.05 -3.29 0.04
N ASN A 186 1.20 -3.07 -1.26
CA ASN A 186 1.67 -1.81 -1.82
C ASN A 186 0.71 -0.64 -1.55
N SER A 187 -0.60 -0.87 -1.69
CA SER A 187 -1.60 0.20 -1.58
C SER A 187 -2.03 0.50 -0.14
N SER A 188 -1.84 -0.42 0.80
CA SER A 188 -2.37 -0.31 2.17
C SER A 188 -1.43 -0.84 3.25
N PHE A 189 -1.15 -2.15 3.28
CA PHE A 189 -0.55 -2.81 4.46
C PHE A 189 0.84 -2.29 4.81
N LEU A 190 1.71 -2.06 3.83
CA LEU A 190 3.08 -1.56 4.06
C LEU A 190 3.11 -0.15 4.66
N GLN A 191 2.01 0.57 4.65
CA GLN A 191 1.86 1.86 5.32
C GLN A 191 1.03 1.74 6.59
N ALA A 192 -0.10 1.04 6.53
CA ALA A 192 -1.07 0.99 7.63
C ALA A 192 -0.54 0.21 8.84
N VAL A 193 0.13 -0.93 8.61
CA VAL A 193 0.61 -1.78 9.71
C VAL A 193 1.73 -1.10 10.51
N PRO A 194 2.81 -0.55 9.91
CA PRO A 194 3.81 0.21 10.66
C PRO A 194 3.23 1.39 11.44
N ASN A 195 2.30 2.13 10.86
CA ASN A 195 1.63 3.24 11.55
C ASN A 195 0.81 2.75 12.75
N LEU A 196 0.12 1.62 12.61
CA LEU A 196 -0.59 1.00 13.72
C LEU A 196 0.37 0.56 14.84
N MET A 197 1.55 0.03 14.48
CA MET A 197 2.58 -0.36 15.45
C MET A 197 3.10 0.85 16.23
N LEU A 198 3.40 1.95 15.54
CA LEU A 198 3.82 3.21 16.18
C LEU A 198 2.76 3.74 17.13
N GLU A 199 1.51 3.72 16.70
CA GLU A 199 0.38 4.18 17.51
C GLU A 199 0.13 3.27 18.71
N TYR A 200 0.27 1.96 18.54
CA TYR A 200 0.18 0.98 19.64
C TYR A 200 1.21 1.26 20.73
N LYS A 201 2.48 1.45 20.36
CA LYS A 201 3.57 1.80 21.27
C LYS A 201 3.33 3.15 21.93
N ARG A 202 2.86 4.15 21.18
CA ARG A 202 2.56 5.49 21.69
C ARG A 202 1.47 5.43 22.77
N LEU A 203 0.37 4.73 22.51
CA LEU A 203 -0.74 4.57 23.46
C LEU A 203 -0.31 3.80 24.71
N ALA A 204 0.47 2.73 24.59
CA ALA A 204 1.02 2.02 25.74
C ALA A 204 1.87 2.95 26.62
N LYS A 205 2.76 3.73 26.01
CA LYS A 205 3.63 4.69 26.70
C LYS A 205 2.85 5.79 27.42
N GLU A 206 1.73 6.27 26.87
CA GLU A 206 0.84 7.23 27.53
C GLU A 206 0.25 6.71 28.86
N HIS A 207 0.15 5.39 28.98
CA HIS A 207 -0.28 4.71 30.20
C HIS A 207 0.87 4.17 31.07
N GLY A 208 2.12 4.61 30.80
CA GLY A 208 3.29 4.26 31.60
C GLY A 208 3.86 2.86 31.30
N LEU A 209 3.45 2.25 30.15
CA LEU A 209 3.94 0.95 29.72
C LEU A 209 5.00 1.13 28.64
N GLU A 210 6.22 0.63 28.88
CA GLU A 210 7.30 0.67 27.90
C GLU A 210 7.47 -0.70 27.24
N LEU A 211 6.98 -0.83 26.01
CA LEU A 211 7.06 -2.05 25.23
C LEU A 211 8.40 -2.11 24.49
N GLU A 212 9.10 -3.22 24.59
CA GLU A 212 10.43 -3.40 23.96
C GLU A 212 10.29 -3.77 22.48
N GLN A 213 9.65 -4.90 22.17
CA GLN A 213 9.51 -5.44 20.83
C GLN A 213 8.10 -6.01 20.58
N PRO A 214 7.02 -5.24 20.82
CA PRO A 214 5.67 -5.72 20.61
C PRO A 214 5.42 -6.00 19.13
N ARG A 215 4.72 -7.10 18.84
CA ARG A 215 4.28 -7.50 17.50
C ARG A 215 2.78 -7.82 17.50
N PRO A 216 1.91 -6.83 17.76
CA PRO A 216 0.47 -7.07 17.87
C PRO A 216 -0.16 -7.57 16.57
N ILE A 217 0.47 -7.33 15.42
CA ILE A 217 0.03 -7.85 14.12
C ILE A 217 1.22 -8.44 13.36
N THR A 218 1.02 -9.66 12.84
CA THR A 218 1.95 -10.31 11.90
C THR A 218 1.14 -10.82 10.71
N MET A 219 1.48 -10.38 9.51
CA MET A 219 0.72 -10.75 8.30
C MET A 219 1.04 -12.19 7.86
N GLY A 220 0.01 -13.02 7.76
CA GLY A 220 0.10 -14.38 7.22
C GLY A 220 -0.34 -14.46 5.75
N MET A 221 0.22 -15.41 4.99
CA MET A 221 -0.06 -15.61 3.58
C MET A 221 -0.28 -17.09 3.25
N TRP A 222 -1.49 -17.41 2.77
CA TRP A 222 -1.79 -18.75 2.23
C TRP A 222 -1.67 -18.83 0.72
N ILE A 223 -1.83 -17.71 0.03
CA ILE A 223 -1.86 -17.66 -1.43
C ILE A 223 -0.48 -18.04 -2.00
N GLY A 224 -0.46 -19.09 -2.81
CA GLY A 224 0.78 -19.65 -3.36
C GLY A 224 1.52 -20.63 -2.44
N GLY A 225 1.06 -20.83 -1.19
CA GLY A 225 1.64 -21.77 -0.22
C GLY A 225 0.73 -22.92 0.15
N ASP A 226 -0.58 -22.67 0.23
CA ASP A 226 -1.59 -23.66 0.56
C ASP A 226 -1.81 -24.64 -0.60
N ARG A 227 -1.66 -25.94 -0.31
CA ARG A 227 -1.76 -27.04 -1.28
C ARG A 227 -3.07 -27.81 -1.18
N ASP A 228 -3.95 -27.46 -0.26
CA ASP A 228 -5.17 -28.21 0.03
C ASP A 228 -6.05 -28.39 -1.22
N GLY A 229 -5.99 -29.60 -1.80
CA GLY A 229 -6.72 -29.97 -3.02
C GLY A 229 -6.35 -29.19 -4.29
N ASN A 230 -5.36 -28.30 -4.27
CA ASN A 230 -4.95 -27.52 -5.43
C ASN A 230 -3.66 -28.06 -6.10
N PRO A 231 -3.77 -28.82 -7.20
CA PRO A 231 -2.60 -29.41 -7.86
C PRO A 231 -1.66 -28.37 -8.50
N PHE A 232 -2.09 -27.11 -8.63
CA PHE A 232 -1.30 -26.03 -9.21
C PHE A 232 -0.41 -25.31 -8.20
N VAL A 233 -0.56 -25.62 -6.90
CA VAL A 233 0.32 -25.11 -5.85
C VAL A 233 1.43 -26.11 -5.61
N THR A 234 2.55 -25.92 -6.29
CA THR A 234 3.75 -26.74 -6.22
C THR A 234 4.84 -26.09 -5.37
N ALA A 235 5.97 -26.79 -5.15
CA ALA A 235 7.14 -26.20 -4.51
C ALA A 235 7.68 -24.99 -5.27
N GLU A 236 7.60 -25.01 -6.61
CA GLU A 236 8.00 -23.89 -7.46
C GLU A 236 7.05 -22.69 -7.30
N THR A 237 5.74 -22.96 -7.16
CA THR A 237 4.75 -21.90 -6.85
C THR A 237 5.05 -21.22 -5.53
N LEU A 238 5.40 -21.98 -4.49
CA LEU A 238 5.78 -21.45 -3.18
C LEU A 238 7.07 -20.62 -3.26
N LYS A 239 8.09 -21.13 -3.93
CA LYS A 239 9.34 -20.40 -4.19
C LYS A 239 9.06 -19.07 -4.89
N ARG A 240 8.22 -19.08 -5.92
CA ARG A 240 7.83 -17.89 -6.66
C ARG A 240 7.04 -16.90 -5.78
N SER A 241 6.12 -17.40 -4.96
CA SER A 241 5.36 -16.57 -4.00
C SER A 241 6.31 -15.83 -3.05
N ALA A 242 7.25 -16.54 -2.43
CA ALA A 242 8.24 -15.96 -1.54
C ALA A 242 9.14 -14.93 -2.25
N THR A 243 9.50 -15.21 -3.51
CA THR A 243 10.28 -14.25 -4.33
C THR A 243 9.52 -12.96 -4.57
N ILE A 244 8.26 -13.04 -5.01
CA ILE A 244 7.43 -11.85 -5.29
C ILE A 244 7.23 -11.03 -4.01
N GLN A 245 6.99 -11.68 -2.88
CA GLN A 245 6.89 -11.00 -1.57
C GLN A 245 8.20 -10.29 -1.22
N SER A 246 9.34 -10.94 -1.40
CA SER A 246 10.66 -10.35 -1.15
C SER A 246 10.96 -9.17 -2.09
N GLU A 247 10.57 -9.25 -3.36
CA GLU A 247 10.71 -8.13 -4.30
C GLU A 247 9.86 -6.93 -3.89
N VAL A 248 8.62 -7.15 -3.46
CA VAL A 248 7.71 -6.09 -3.03
C VAL A 248 8.29 -5.36 -1.82
N ILE A 249 8.74 -6.07 -0.78
CA ILE A 249 9.27 -5.45 0.42
C ILE A 249 10.61 -4.74 0.18
N LEU A 250 11.50 -5.31 -0.62
CA LEU A 250 12.78 -4.67 -0.97
C LEU A 250 12.57 -3.36 -1.75
N ASN A 251 11.62 -3.33 -2.68
CA ASN A 251 11.28 -2.09 -3.40
C ASN A 251 10.72 -1.03 -2.45
N TYR A 252 9.86 -1.42 -1.51
CA TYR A 252 9.36 -0.52 -0.48
C TYR A 252 10.51 0.07 0.37
N TYR A 253 11.44 -0.76 0.83
CA TYR A 253 12.61 -0.29 1.60
C TYR A 253 13.48 0.66 0.76
N ILE A 254 13.76 0.33 -0.50
CA ILE A 254 14.52 1.19 -1.40
C ILE A 254 13.85 2.55 -1.59
N GLU A 255 12.53 2.58 -1.73
CA GLU A 255 11.76 3.84 -1.85
C GLU A 255 11.86 4.68 -0.57
N LYS A 256 11.63 4.08 0.59
CA LYS A 256 11.75 4.76 1.89
C LYS A 256 13.16 5.30 2.12
N ILE A 257 14.19 4.49 1.89
CA ILE A 257 15.60 4.93 1.99
C ILE A 257 15.89 6.04 0.99
N SER A 258 15.34 6.01 -0.21
CA SER A 258 15.51 7.09 -1.20
C SER A 258 14.92 8.41 -0.72
N LYS A 259 13.82 8.39 0.03
CA LYS A 259 13.23 9.58 0.65
C LYS A 259 14.12 10.10 1.78
N LEU A 260 14.54 9.21 2.69
CA LEU A 260 15.46 9.56 3.78
C LEU A 260 16.79 10.13 3.25
N TYR A 261 17.39 9.52 2.25
CA TYR A 261 18.56 10.02 1.56
C TYR A 261 18.40 11.46 1.05
N ARG A 262 17.23 11.84 0.56
CA ARG A 262 16.97 13.21 0.10
C ARG A 262 16.78 14.20 1.23
N HIS A 263 16.16 13.76 2.33
CA HIS A 263 15.79 14.65 3.44
C HIS A 263 16.94 14.85 4.45
N PHE A 264 17.81 13.85 4.67
CA PHE A 264 18.84 13.88 5.70
C PHE A 264 20.14 14.55 5.23
N SER A 265 20.05 15.80 4.81
CA SER A 265 21.20 16.64 4.41
C SER A 265 21.90 17.30 5.60
N LEU A 266 22.03 16.58 6.73
CA LEU A 266 22.65 17.10 7.95
C LEU A 266 24.14 17.33 7.74
N SER A 267 24.60 18.58 7.97
CA SER A 267 25.98 18.98 7.76
C SER A 267 26.81 18.77 9.02
N THR A 268 28.04 18.25 8.86
CA THR A 268 29.04 18.15 9.93
C THR A 268 29.42 19.49 10.53
N SER A 269 29.13 20.61 9.87
CA SER A 269 29.33 21.95 10.40
C SER A 269 28.29 22.34 11.46
N LEU A 270 27.14 21.64 11.51
CA LEU A 270 25.98 21.98 12.36
C LEU A 270 25.55 20.82 13.27
N SER A 271 25.83 19.60 12.89
CA SER A 271 25.43 18.38 13.61
C SER A 271 26.63 17.45 13.76
N LYS A 272 26.75 16.82 14.90
CA LYS A 272 27.76 15.77 15.12
C LYS A 272 27.31 14.48 14.45
N THR A 273 28.24 13.57 14.26
CA THR A 273 27.98 12.26 13.65
C THR A 273 28.77 11.23 14.46
N SER A 274 28.12 10.09 14.79
CA SER A 274 28.82 8.97 15.42
C SER A 274 29.84 8.35 14.46
N GLU A 275 30.84 7.65 15.03
CA GLU A 275 31.86 6.94 14.25
C GLU A 275 31.22 5.91 13.31
N ALA A 276 30.21 5.16 13.77
CA ALA A 276 29.50 4.15 12.97
C ALA A 276 28.86 4.76 11.72
N VAL A 277 28.22 5.92 11.82
CA VAL A 277 27.63 6.61 10.66
C VAL A 277 28.71 7.18 9.75
N ALA A 278 29.81 7.67 10.29
CA ALA A 278 30.95 8.15 9.50
C ALA A 278 31.62 7.02 8.70
N GLU A 279 31.77 5.83 9.28
CA GLU A 279 32.26 4.62 8.60
C GLU A 279 31.32 4.20 7.44
N MET A 280 30.01 4.13 7.67
CA MET A 280 29.05 3.85 6.61
C MET A 280 29.10 4.90 5.51
N ALA A 281 29.23 6.17 5.85
CA ALA A 281 29.37 7.25 4.89
C ALA A 281 30.65 7.13 4.05
N ALA A 282 31.74 6.64 4.63
CA ALA A 282 33.01 6.40 3.93
C ALA A 282 32.91 5.25 2.90
N LEU A 283 32.06 4.25 3.15
CA LEU A 283 31.78 3.14 2.24
C LEU A 283 30.84 3.52 1.08
N SER A 284 30.22 4.71 1.15
CA SER A 284 29.31 5.18 0.11
C SER A 284 30.05 5.48 -1.20
N SER A 285 29.50 5.00 -2.32
CA SER A 285 29.98 5.35 -3.66
C SER A 285 29.54 6.76 -4.13
N ASP A 286 28.82 7.50 -3.30
CA ASP A 286 28.46 8.90 -3.59
C ASP A 286 29.68 9.81 -3.43
N THR A 287 30.28 10.20 -4.55
CA THR A 287 31.48 11.05 -4.64
C THR A 287 31.16 12.52 -4.90
N SER A 288 29.90 12.94 -4.73
CA SER A 288 29.49 14.31 -4.97
C SER A 288 30.17 15.27 -3.98
N VAL A 289 30.91 16.26 -4.47
CA VAL A 289 31.56 17.32 -3.68
C VAL A 289 30.55 18.09 -2.82
N PHE A 290 29.30 18.23 -3.31
CA PHE A 290 28.22 18.91 -2.56
C PHE A 290 27.76 18.14 -1.32
N ARG A 291 28.09 16.84 -1.21
CA ARG A 291 27.68 15.96 -0.11
C ARG A 291 28.84 15.52 0.78
N GLU A 292 29.99 16.10 0.58
CA GLU A 292 31.20 15.77 1.38
C GLU A 292 30.97 15.98 2.88
N LYS A 293 30.19 17.00 3.24
CA LYS A 293 29.84 17.35 4.62
C LYS A 293 28.51 16.74 5.12
N GLU A 294 27.90 15.82 4.37
CA GLU A 294 26.58 15.24 4.67
C GLU A 294 26.67 13.72 4.97
N PRO A 295 27.27 13.33 6.11
CA PRO A 295 27.54 11.91 6.39
C PRO A 295 26.28 11.06 6.50
N TYR A 296 25.19 11.54 7.10
CA TYR A 296 23.93 10.81 7.17
C TYR A 296 23.38 10.51 5.78
N ARG A 297 23.41 11.45 4.87
CA ARG A 297 22.98 11.27 3.50
C ARG A 297 23.83 10.22 2.77
N ARG A 298 25.15 10.26 2.96
CA ARG A 298 26.05 9.26 2.38
C ARG A 298 25.84 7.87 2.99
N ALA A 299 25.55 7.77 4.29
CA ALA A 299 25.21 6.50 4.94
C ALA A 299 23.91 5.92 4.36
N PHE A 300 22.85 6.71 4.18
CA PHE A 300 21.64 6.26 3.51
C PHE A 300 21.89 5.84 2.05
N HIS A 301 22.80 6.49 1.34
CA HIS A 301 23.19 6.05 -0.01
C HIS A 301 23.87 4.68 0.02
N TYR A 302 24.73 4.43 0.99
CA TYR A 302 25.36 3.12 1.17
C TYR A 302 24.33 2.03 1.47
N ILE A 303 23.40 2.28 2.39
CA ILE A 303 22.29 1.37 2.70
C ILE A 303 21.44 1.11 1.45
N GLN A 304 21.09 2.14 0.67
CA GLN A 304 20.36 2.00 -0.58
C GLN A 304 21.09 1.09 -1.56
N SER A 305 22.41 1.25 -1.68
CA SER A 305 23.23 0.42 -2.59
C SER A 305 23.24 -1.05 -2.16
N LYS A 306 23.29 -1.33 -0.84
CA LYS A 306 23.15 -2.71 -0.30
C LYS A 306 21.79 -3.32 -0.63
N LEU A 307 20.69 -2.57 -0.43
CA LEU A 307 19.33 -3.03 -0.75
C LEU A 307 19.17 -3.33 -2.24
N ILE A 308 19.69 -2.45 -3.10
CA ILE A 308 19.66 -2.66 -4.55
C ILE A 308 20.44 -3.92 -4.93
N GLN A 309 21.62 -4.14 -4.36
CA GLN A 309 22.40 -5.36 -4.61
C GLN A 309 21.66 -6.61 -4.12
N THR A 310 20.97 -6.53 -2.97
CA THR A 310 20.12 -7.63 -2.48
C THR A 310 19.00 -7.97 -3.46
N LEU A 311 18.35 -6.95 -4.02
CA LEU A 311 17.31 -7.12 -5.03
C LEU A 311 17.85 -7.72 -6.35
N VAL A 312 19.06 -7.29 -6.78
CA VAL A 312 19.74 -7.87 -7.96
C VAL A 312 20.02 -9.34 -7.76
N ASN A 313 20.62 -9.71 -6.62
CA ASN A 313 20.92 -11.11 -6.30
C ASN A 313 19.65 -11.96 -6.25
N LEU A 314 18.56 -11.43 -5.68
CA LEU A 314 17.25 -12.12 -5.66
C LEU A 314 16.74 -12.38 -7.09
N LYS A 315 16.86 -11.40 -7.99
CA LYS A 315 16.42 -11.52 -9.39
C LYS A 315 17.27 -12.49 -10.17
N GLU A 316 18.57 -12.47 -10.03
CA GLU A 316 19.47 -13.43 -10.67
C GLU A 316 19.16 -14.87 -10.24
N TRP A 317 18.87 -15.07 -8.94
CA TRP A 317 18.49 -16.37 -8.41
C TRP A 317 17.14 -16.88 -8.97
N THR A 318 16.22 -16.01 -9.33
CA THR A 318 14.88 -16.37 -9.84
C THR A 318 14.80 -16.48 -11.37
N MET A 319 15.70 -15.84 -12.10
CA MET A 319 15.73 -15.88 -13.58
C MET A 319 16.11 -17.25 -14.15
N VAL A 320 16.63 -18.16 -13.34
CA VAL A 320 16.97 -19.52 -13.77
C VAL A 320 15.68 -20.34 -13.89
N GLY A 321 15.01 -20.27 -15.06
CA GLY A 321 13.82 -21.08 -15.40
C GLY A 321 12.53 -20.33 -15.76
N GLU A 322 12.53 -19.00 -15.82
CA GLU A 322 11.32 -18.23 -16.08
C GLU A 322 10.94 -18.10 -17.57
N THR A 323 9.61 -18.17 -17.83
CA THR A 323 9.05 -17.88 -19.17
C THR A 323 8.94 -16.36 -19.41
N ARG A 324 8.86 -15.97 -20.69
CA ARG A 324 8.74 -14.56 -21.10
C ARG A 324 7.49 -13.86 -20.51
N GLU A 325 6.39 -14.59 -20.31
CA GLU A 325 5.14 -14.11 -19.71
C GLU A 325 5.30 -13.79 -18.23
N ASP A 326 6.13 -14.53 -17.53
CA ASP A 326 6.39 -14.35 -16.11
C ASP A 326 7.20 -13.07 -15.84
N ARG A 327 8.15 -12.72 -16.73
CA ARG A 327 8.88 -11.44 -16.66
C ARG A 327 7.96 -10.23 -16.80
N TYR A 328 7.00 -10.27 -17.73
CA TYR A 328 6.03 -9.18 -17.92
C TYR A 328 5.14 -8.96 -16.68
N ALA A 329 4.80 -9.99 -15.93
CA ALA A 329 4.00 -9.86 -14.72
C ALA A 329 4.75 -9.11 -13.60
N VAL A 330 6.05 -9.42 -13.43
CA VAL A 330 6.93 -8.76 -12.45
C VAL A 330 7.28 -7.33 -12.88
N GLU A 331 7.60 -7.11 -14.16
CA GLU A 331 7.85 -5.77 -14.71
C GLU A 331 6.62 -4.87 -14.59
N ARG A 332 5.41 -5.41 -14.71
CA ARG A 332 4.16 -4.66 -14.47
C ARG A 332 3.95 -4.29 -13.00
N LEU A 333 4.30 -5.15 -12.06
CA LEU A 333 4.25 -4.84 -10.62
C LEU A 333 5.22 -3.70 -10.28
N LEU A 334 6.43 -3.76 -10.80
CA LEU A 334 7.46 -2.75 -10.59
C LEU A 334 7.14 -1.44 -11.32
N GLY A 335 6.51 -1.51 -12.51
CA GLY A 335 6.11 -0.37 -13.32
C GLY A 335 4.78 0.27 -12.91
N ALA A 336 3.85 -0.49 -12.30
CA ALA A 336 2.54 0.02 -11.94
C ALA A 336 2.58 1.02 -10.76
N ASN A 337 3.51 0.83 -9.83
CA ASN A 337 3.76 1.80 -8.76
C ASN A 337 4.39 3.10 -9.30
N ALA A 338 5.04 3.03 -10.46
CA ALA A 338 5.59 4.18 -11.16
C ALA A 338 4.52 5.14 -11.67
N HIS A 339 3.34 4.67 -12.05
CA HIS A 339 2.28 5.51 -12.62
C HIS A 339 1.34 6.18 -11.60
N GLN A 340 1.31 5.73 -10.35
CA GLN A 340 0.42 6.31 -9.34
C GLN A 340 0.91 7.60 -8.68
N GLN A 341 2.18 7.97 -8.84
CA GLN A 341 2.77 9.13 -8.14
C GLN A 341 3.35 10.24 -9.06
N GLY A 342 2.91 10.38 -10.31
CA GLY A 342 3.35 11.47 -11.20
C GLY A 342 4.84 11.41 -11.61
N PRO A 343 5.44 12.51 -12.11
CA PRO A 343 6.78 12.52 -12.73
C PRO A 343 7.94 12.01 -11.85
N VAL A 344 7.71 11.87 -10.54
CA VAL A 344 8.73 11.35 -9.60
C VAL A 344 8.93 9.84 -9.75
N SER A 345 7.92 9.09 -10.18
CA SER A 345 7.98 7.64 -10.28
C SER A 345 8.68 7.16 -11.56
N ASP A 346 8.49 7.85 -12.68
CA ASP A 346 9.26 7.61 -13.91
C ASP A 346 10.76 7.89 -13.67
N TYR A 347 11.05 8.88 -12.83
CA TYR A 347 12.40 9.21 -12.42
C TYR A 347 13.03 8.11 -11.53
N ILE A 348 12.25 7.49 -10.64
CA ILE A 348 12.71 6.39 -9.77
C ILE A 348 12.89 5.11 -10.59
N GLY A 349 11.93 4.72 -11.43
CA GLY A 349 12.01 3.55 -12.31
C GLY A 349 13.19 3.62 -13.29
N ASN A 350 13.38 4.77 -13.94
CA ASN A 350 14.52 5.01 -14.82
C ASN A 350 15.85 5.12 -14.06
N ARG A 351 15.84 5.59 -12.81
CA ARG A 351 17.02 5.67 -11.97
C ARG A 351 17.41 4.34 -11.37
N ILE A 352 16.45 3.50 -10.99
CA ILE A 352 16.72 2.11 -10.56
C ILE A 352 17.31 1.33 -11.77
N SER A 353 16.74 1.43 -12.97
CA SER A 353 17.30 0.81 -14.17
C SER A 353 18.68 1.38 -14.56
N GLY A 354 18.87 2.68 -14.38
CA GLY A 354 20.16 3.35 -14.61
C GLY A 354 21.19 3.10 -13.50
N ALA A 355 20.73 2.94 -12.26
CA ALA A 355 21.57 2.58 -11.11
C ALA A 355 21.98 1.11 -11.16
N LEU A 356 21.09 0.19 -11.55
CA LEU A 356 21.41 -1.21 -11.81
C LEU A 356 22.55 -1.34 -12.84
N LYS A 357 22.61 -0.44 -13.84
CA LYS A 357 23.67 -0.41 -14.84
C LYS A 357 24.99 0.19 -14.34
N LYS A 358 24.95 1.10 -13.34
CA LYS A 358 26.14 1.79 -12.77
C LYS A 358 26.70 1.13 -11.53
N ILE A 359 25.89 0.36 -10.77
CA ILE A 359 26.30 -0.33 -9.54
C ILE A 359 27.19 -1.54 -9.84
N SER A 360 27.17 -2.07 -11.07
CA SER A 360 28.11 -3.13 -11.50
C SER A 360 29.59 -2.74 -11.45
N GLU A 361 29.91 -1.47 -11.17
CA GLU A 361 31.31 -0.98 -11.15
C GLU A 361 31.92 -0.77 -9.75
N LYS A 362 31.13 -0.76 -8.66
CA LYS A 362 31.62 -0.81 -7.25
C LYS A 362 30.55 -1.46 -6.38
N GLU A 363 30.67 -2.75 -6.20
CA GLU A 363 29.72 -3.59 -5.49
C GLU A 363 29.68 -3.28 -4.00
N ALA A 364 28.59 -2.64 -3.52
CA ALA A 364 28.24 -2.71 -2.11
C ALA A 364 27.77 -4.15 -1.81
N PRO A 365 28.17 -4.75 -0.66
CA PRO A 365 27.70 -6.09 -0.31
C PRO A 365 26.20 -6.11 -0.14
N ALA A 366 25.54 -7.18 -0.63
CA ALA A 366 24.12 -7.38 -0.38
C ALA A 366 23.84 -7.65 1.10
N TYR A 367 22.65 -7.33 1.57
CA TYR A 367 22.21 -7.75 2.90
C TYR A 367 21.99 -9.25 2.96
N ALA A 368 22.51 -9.91 3.96
CA ALA A 368 22.27 -11.33 4.23
C ALA A 368 20.91 -11.58 4.91
N SER A 369 20.38 -10.58 5.62
CA SER A 369 19.12 -10.68 6.35
C SER A 369 18.49 -9.29 6.59
N ALA A 370 17.19 -9.26 6.90
CA ALA A 370 16.51 -8.07 7.36
C ALA A 370 17.11 -7.53 8.69
N LYS A 371 17.63 -8.41 9.54
CA LYS A 371 18.29 -8.04 10.79
C LYS A 371 19.52 -7.15 10.54
N GLU A 372 20.37 -7.53 9.58
CA GLU A 372 21.55 -6.71 9.20
C GLU A 372 21.14 -5.33 8.67
N PHE A 373 20.06 -5.26 7.90
CA PHE A 373 19.52 -3.99 7.44
C PHE A 373 19.00 -3.13 8.60
N LYS A 374 18.28 -3.75 9.56
CA LYS A 374 17.81 -3.06 10.76
C LYS A 374 18.97 -2.53 11.60
N GLU A 375 20.04 -3.31 11.80
CA GLU A 375 21.23 -2.90 12.53
C GLU A 375 21.88 -1.64 11.92
N ASP A 376 21.94 -1.53 10.60
CA ASP A 376 22.48 -0.34 9.94
C ASP A 376 21.58 0.89 10.18
N LEU A 377 20.26 0.73 10.23
CA LEU A 377 19.34 1.82 10.58
C LEU A 377 19.42 2.21 12.06
N GLU A 378 19.58 1.25 12.95
CA GLU A 378 19.76 1.52 14.38
C GLU A 378 21.01 2.32 14.67
N LYS A 379 22.13 2.08 13.98
CA LYS A 379 23.33 2.93 14.07
C LYS A 379 23.04 4.39 13.73
N ILE A 380 22.20 4.64 12.72
CA ILE A 380 21.77 6.01 12.36
C ILE A 380 20.89 6.59 13.46
N LYS A 381 19.93 5.82 13.97
CA LYS A 381 19.05 6.20 15.07
C LYS A 381 19.84 6.59 16.31
N ASP A 382 20.77 5.74 16.73
CA ASP A 382 21.59 5.96 17.92
C ASP A 382 22.43 7.25 17.77
N SER A 383 23.01 7.46 16.61
CA SER A 383 23.74 8.70 16.30
C SER A 383 22.88 9.96 16.40
N LEU A 384 21.60 9.86 15.99
CA LEU A 384 20.62 10.96 16.11
C LEU A 384 20.24 11.21 17.57
N LEU A 385 20.07 10.14 18.38
CA LEU A 385 19.78 10.24 19.82
C LEU A 385 20.95 10.88 20.57
N GLU A 386 22.20 10.47 20.31
CA GLU A 386 23.42 11.10 20.86
C GLU A 386 23.46 12.61 20.57
N ASN A 387 22.97 13.01 19.41
CA ASN A 387 22.88 14.41 19.01
C ASN A 387 21.62 15.14 19.53
N LYS A 388 20.81 14.51 20.37
CA LYS A 388 19.53 15.05 20.87
C LYS A 388 18.57 15.45 19.74
N SER A 389 18.60 14.70 18.65
CA SER A 389 17.81 14.94 17.43
C SER A 389 16.64 13.94 17.32
N GLU A 390 15.94 13.67 18.41
CA GLU A 390 14.86 12.66 18.52
C GLU A 390 13.74 12.87 17.49
N TYR A 391 13.41 14.12 17.19
CA TYR A 391 12.38 14.43 16.19
C TYR A 391 12.71 13.96 14.76
N LEU A 392 13.99 13.74 14.45
CA LEU A 392 14.40 13.22 13.16
C LEU A 392 14.16 11.71 13.03
N ILE A 393 13.87 11.02 14.13
CA ILE A 393 13.53 9.59 14.17
C ILE A 393 12.03 9.38 13.95
N SER A 394 11.24 10.46 13.89
CA SER A 394 9.78 10.38 13.64
C SER A 394 9.45 10.24 12.14
N GLY A 395 8.17 10.04 11.83
CA GLY A 395 7.65 9.96 10.46
C GLY A 395 8.25 8.80 9.67
N GLU A 396 8.71 9.04 8.44
CA GLU A 396 9.15 7.99 7.52
C GLU A 396 10.28 7.10 8.07
N PHE A 397 11.15 7.63 8.94
CA PHE A 397 12.21 6.83 9.53
C PHE A 397 11.67 5.86 10.59
N ALA A 398 10.76 6.32 11.44
CA ALA A 398 10.09 5.47 12.41
C ALA A 398 9.23 4.39 11.71
N GLU A 399 8.45 4.80 10.70
CA GLU A 399 7.65 3.86 9.89
C GLU A 399 8.51 2.77 9.25
N LEU A 400 9.69 3.12 8.75
CA LEU A 400 10.61 2.16 8.14
C LEU A 400 11.15 1.16 9.17
N LEU A 401 11.52 1.61 10.36
CA LEU A 401 11.99 0.73 11.43
C LEU A 401 10.90 -0.28 11.83
N GLU A 402 9.66 0.19 12.00
CA GLU A 402 8.53 -0.72 12.31
C GLU A 402 8.22 -1.67 11.15
N ALA A 403 8.33 -1.22 9.89
CA ALA A 403 8.06 -2.08 8.72
C ALA A 403 9.04 -3.27 8.58
N ILE A 404 10.20 -3.22 9.22
CA ILE A 404 11.15 -4.34 9.21
C ILE A 404 10.73 -5.40 10.25
N ASP A 405 10.02 -5.02 11.28
CA ASP A 405 9.60 -5.89 12.37
C ASP A 405 8.25 -6.58 12.09
N VAL A 406 7.51 -6.13 11.08
CA VAL A 406 6.22 -6.69 10.62
C VAL A 406 6.41 -7.79 9.57
#